data_81eb417e5be48ad28ec7783dae2f5a2a
#
_entry.id   81eb417e5be48ad28ec7783dae2f5a2a
#
_cell.length_a   1.000
_cell.length_b   1.000
_cell.length_c   1.000
_cell.angle_alpha   90.00
_cell.angle_beta   90.00
_cell.angle_gamma   90.00
#
_symmetry.space_group_name_H-M   'P 1'
#
loop_
_entity.id
_entity.type
_entity.pdbx_description
1 polymer ?
#
loop_
_entity_poly.entity_id
_entity_poly.type
_entity_poly.pdbx_seq_one_letter_code
_entity_poly.pdbx_strand_id
1 'polypeptide(L)'
;MTYRFKSMSLMAVVAVLCFQANAQILTGDALKKVIPSAYFFAGQSAPVQMRNSVALKTGGGHFVLAGLVDTSGYSTAIQEKYQGFFITESKITFDGGKLDPGQYGFGFKDGKFLVMNVAATDVVSASSKNDEQLKHAVPLKLEKDGDGYRLYAGKNYVGFKAE
;
A
#
# COMPACT_ATOMS: atom_id res chain seq x y z
N MET A 1 -12.39 -68.32 31.90
CA MET A 1 -11.74 -67.04 32.31
C MET A 1 -11.38 -66.30 31.04
N THR A 2 -12.24 -65.37 30.62
CA THR A 2 -12.11 -64.65 29.34
C THR A 2 -11.76 -63.21 29.63
N TYR A 3 -10.51 -62.79 29.37
CA TYR A 3 -10.06 -61.42 29.47
C TYR A 3 -10.48 -60.63 28.23
N ARG A 4 -11.39 -59.66 28.40
CA ARG A 4 -11.77 -58.67 27.39
C ARG A 4 -10.78 -57.51 27.43
N PHE A 5 -9.91 -57.42 26.40
CA PHE A 5 -9.11 -56.24 26.17
C PHE A 5 -10.01 -55.10 25.63
N LYS A 6 -10.18 -54.04 26.42
CA LYS A 6 -10.74 -52.76 25.95
C LYS A 6 -9.66 -51.98 25.23
N SER A 7 -9.78 -51.86 23.92
CA SER A 7 -8.93 -50.98 23.16
C SER A 7 -9.39 -49.52 23.37
N MET A 8 -8.58 -48.75 24.04
CA MET A 8 -8.74 -47.31 24.21
C MET A 8 -8.17 -46.63 22.96
N SER A 9 -9.07 -46.17 22.05
CA SER A 9 -8.72 -45.40 20.88
C SER A 9 -8.33 -43.97 21.33
N LEU A 10 -7.02 -43.67 21.30
CA LEU A 10 -6.49 -42.33 21.61
C LEU A 10 -6.66 -41.47 20.36
N MET A 11 -7.75 -40.68 20.33
CA MET A 11 -8.02 -39.73 19.26
C MET A 11 -7.15 -38.49 19.48
N ALA A 12 -6.01 -38.42 18.78
CA ALA A 12 -5.14 -37.25 18.76
C ALA A 12 -5.82 -36.13 17.99
N VAL A 13 -6.37 -35.13 18.69
CA VAL A 13 -6.85 -33.90 18.09
C VAL A 13 -5.64 -33.04 17.78
N VAL A 14 -5.22 -33.03 16.52
CA VAL A 14 -4.22 -32.10 16.01
C VAL A 14 -4.90 -30.75 15.84
N ALA A 15 -4.75 -29.85 16.81
CA ALA A 15 -5.16 -28.46 16.67
C ALA A 15 -4.18 -27.78 15.69
N VAL A 16 -4.60 -27.63 14.44
CA VAL A 16 -3.90 -26.78 13.46
C VAL A 16 -4.13 -25.33 13.86
N LEU A 17 -3.15 -24.75 14.57
CA LEU A 17 -3.08 -23.32 14.81
C LEU A 17 -2.80 -22.62 13.47
N CYS A 18 -3.87 -22.22 12.78
CA CYS A 18 -3.77 -21.30 11.65
C CYS A 18 -3.30 -19.94 12.20
N PHE A 19 -2.00 -19.67 12.13
CA PHE A 19 -1.48 -18.31 12.27
C PHE A 19 -2.01 -17.50 11.09
N GLN A 20 -3.13 -16.81 11.28
CA GLN A 20 -3.56 -15.80 10.33
C GLN A 20 -2.62 -14.61 10.51
N ALA A 21 -1.65 -14.48 9.61
CA ALA A 21 -0.83 -13.28 9.53
C ALA A 21 -1.75 -12.10 9.15
N ASN A 22 -2.05 -11.26 10.13
CA ASN A 22 -2.87 -10.08 9.91
C ASN A 22 -2.06 -9.02 9.13
N ALA A 23 -2.72 -8.33 8.21
CA ALA A 23 -2.13 -7.18 7.55
C ALA A 23 -1.83 -6.08 8.57
N GLN A 24 -0.67 -5.41 8.44
CA GLN A 24 -0.17 -4.43 9.38
C GLN A 24 0.33 -3.17 8.68
N ILE A 25 -0.14 -2.01 9.12
CA ILE A 25 0.45 -0.71 8.73
C ILE A 25 1.73 -0.53 9.56
N LEU A 26 2.87 -0.36 8.89
CA LEU A 26 4.17 -0.23 9.53
C LEU A 26 4.41 1.19 10.02
N THR A 27 5.06 1.32 11.16
CA THR A 27 5.45 2.60 11.77
C THR A 27 6.87 2.55 12.33
N GLY A 28 7.44 3.71 12.65
CA GLY A 28 8.74 3.80 13.31
C GLY A 28 9.87 3.15 12.51
N ASP A 29 10.71 2.36 13.17
CA ASP A 29 11.90 1.75 12.55
C ASP A 29 11.55 0.63 11.55
N ALA A 30 10.41 -0.04 11.72
CA ALA A 30 9.93 -1.02 10.74
C ALA A 30 9.61 -0.36 9.39
N LEU A 31 8.98 0.82 9.41
CA LEU A 31 8.73 1.63 8.23
C LEU A 31 10.04 2.07 7.57
N LYS A 32 10.98 2.63 8.34
CA LYS A 32 12.28 3.11 7.82
C LYS A 32 13.10 2.05 7.10
N LYS A 33 12.98 0.78 7.52
CA LYS A 33 13.73 -0.33 6.91
C LYS A 33 13.26 -0.71 5.51
N VAL A 34 12.01 -0.40 5.15
CA VAL A 34 11.41 -0.81 3.87
C VAL A 34 11.26 0.35 2.88
N ILE A 35 11.27 1.60 3.35
CA ILE A 35 11.14 2.78 2.48
C ILE A 35 12.50 3.11 1.84
N PRO A 36 12.58 3.26 0.50
CA PRO A 36 13.81 3.67 -0.17
C PRO A 36 14.17 5.12 0.16
N SER A 37 15.47 5.46 0.16
CA SER A 37 15.94 6.82 0.39
C SER A 37 15.75 7.75 -0.83
N ALA A 38 15.69 7.17 -2.02
CA ALA A 38 15.44 7.86 -3.28
C ALA A 38 14.60 7.00 -4.22
N TYR A 39 13.93 7.61 -5.16
CA TYR A 39 13.10 6.93 -6.16
C TYR A 39 13.39 7.44 -7.56
N PHE A 40 13.56 6.50 -8.52
CA PHE A 40 13.81 6.82 -9.92
C PHE A 40 12.48 6.90 -10.68
N PHE A 41 12.24 8.04 -11.34
CA PHE A 41 11.02 8.26 -12.11
C PHE A 41 11.31 9.25 -13.26
N ALA A 42 10.73 9.02 -14.43
CA ALA A 42 10.85 9.92 -15.59
C ALA A 42 12.29 10.35 -15.91
N GLY A 43 13.23 9.40 -15.84
CA GLY A 43 14.61 9.61 -16.24
C GLY A 43 15.54 10.19 -15.17
N GLN A 44 15.05 10.46 -13.96
CA GLN A 44 15.88 10.99 -12.89
C GLN A 44 15.51 10.42 -11.52
N SER A 45 16.40 10.53 -10.55
CA SER A 45 16.20 10.11 -9.18
C SER A 45 15.92 11.31 -8.29
N ALA A 46 14.95 11.19 -7.39
CA ALA A 46 14.60 12.22 -6.41
C ALA A 46 14.62 11.66 -4.98
N PRO A 47 15.01 12.48 -3.98
CA PRO A 47 14.96 12.08 -2.59
C PRO A 47 13.54 11.77 -2.12
N VAL A 48 13.41 10.69 -1.35
CA VAL A 48 12.14 10.32 -0.70
C VAL A 48 11.97 11.06 0.61
N GLN A 49 10.79 11.61 0.83
CA GLN A 49 10.42 12.26 2.09
C GLN A 49 10.02 11.19 3.12
N MET A 50 10.98 10.66 3.87
CA MET A 50 10.77 9.56 4.83
C MET A 50 9.61 9.80 5.80
N ARG A 51 9.43 11.04 6.27
CA ARG A 51 8.33 11.41 7.19
C ARG A 51 6.95 11.39 6.53
N ASN A 52 6.92 11.48 5.21
CA ASN A 52 5.73 11.46 4.37
C ASN A 52 5.69 10.16 3.56
N SER A 53 5.95 9.05 4.23
CA SER A 53 5.90 7.70 3.66
C SER A 53 5.08 6.78 4.52
N VAL A 54 4.47 5.80 3.89
CA VAL A 54 3.62 4.78 4.51
C VAL A 54 3.96 3.40 3.96
N ALA A 55 3.73 2.37 4.76
CA ALA A 55 3.91 1.00 4.34
C ALA A 55 2.85 0.10 4.95
N LEU A 56 2.33 -0.82 4.15
CA LEU A 56 1.46 -1.92 4.54
C LEU A 56 2.22 -3.22 4.33
N LYS A 57 2.26 -4.07 5.35
CA LYS A 57 2.60 -5.48 5.19
C LYS A 57 1.28 -6.26 5.14
N THR A 58 1.00 -6.93 4.02
CA THR A 58 -0.23 -7.72 3.83
C THR A 58 -0.21 -8.99 4.68
N GLY A 59 -1.35 -9.64 4.84
CA GLY A 59 -1.44 -10.95 5.51
C GLY A 59 -0.60 -12.04 4.84
N GLY A 60 -0.31 -11.92 3.54
CA GLY A 60 0.61 -12.78 2.80
C GLY A 60 2.09 -12.44 2.98
N GLY A 61 2.42 -11.39 3.74
CA GLY A 61 3.80 -10.97 3.99
C GLY A 61 4.38 -10.03 2.93
N HIS A 62 3.60 -9.66 1.91
CA HIS A 62 3.99 -8.74 0.83
C HIS A 62 3.87 -7.27 1.27
N PHE A 63 4.64 -6.39 0.65
CA PHE A 63 4.62 -4.98 0.96
C PHE A 63 3.83 -4.16 -0.08
N VAL A 64 3.14 -3.12 0.43
CA VAL A 64 2.64 -1.99 -0.35
C VAL A 64 3.23 -0.74 0.27
N LEU A 65 4.02 0.00 -0.48
CA LEU A 65 4.79 1.15 -0.02
C LEU A 65 4.37 2.39 -0.81
N ALA A 66 4.22 3.51 -0.14
CA ALA A 66 4.06 4.80 -0.82
C ALA A 66 4.81 5.89 -0.06
N GLY A 67 5.31 6.88 -0.78
CA GLY A 67 6.00 8.00 -0.18
C GLY A 67 6.05 9.20 -1.11
N LEU A 68 5.99 10.40 -0.55
CA LEU A 68 6.22 11.62 -1.31
C LEU A 68 7.70 11.77 -1.63
N VAL A 69 7.99 12.40 -2.77
CA VAL A 69 9.36 12.71 -3.20
C VAL A 69 9.52 14.23 -3.40
N ASP A 70 10.76 14.68 -3.47
CA ASP A 70 11.05 16.05 -3.90
C ASP A 70 10.90 16.14 -5.42
N THR A 71 9.84 16.80 -5.87
CA THR A 71 9.52 16.94 -7.30
C THR A 71 10.13 18.18 -7.95
N SER A 72 10.89 18.99 -7.21
CA SER A 72 11.42 20.28 -7.71
C SER A 72 12.31 20.18 -8.94
N GLY A 73 12.97 19.03 -9.15
CA GLY A 73 13.82 18.77 -10.31
C GLY A 73 13.08 18.33 -11.59
N TYR A 74 11.77 18.06 -11.51
CA TYR A 74 10.98 17.60 -12.67
C TYR A 74 10.39 18.77 -13.46
N SER A 75 10.04 18.51 -14.75
CA SER A 75 9.31 19.46 -15.55
C SER A 75 7.93 19.78 -14.95
N THR A 76 7.39 20.97 -15.23
CA THR A 76 6.06 21.39 -14.77
C THR A 76 4.98 20.36 -15.12
N ALA A 77 5.01 19.82 -16.33
CA ALA A 77 4.04 18.82 -16.78
C ALA A 77 4.07 17.54 -15.93
N ILE A 78 5.24 17.14 -15.43
CA ILE A 78 5.37 15.99 -14.51
C ILE A 78 4.96 16.40 -13.12
N GLN A 79 5.39 17.54 -12.59
CA GLN A 79 5.03 18.02 -11.27
C GLN A 79 3.52 18.14 -11.05
N GLU A 80 2.75 18.47 -12.08
CA GLU A 80 1.29 18.56 -12.01
C GLU A 80 0.59 17.24 -11.67
N LYS A 81 1.19 16.09 -11.99
CA LYS A 81 0.57 14.78 -11.81
C LYS A 81 1.38 13.79 -10.99
N TYR A 82 2.63 14.11 -10.68
CA TYR A 82 3.55 13.25 -9.92
C TYR A 82 3.85 13.84 -8.56
N GLN A 83 3.55 13.10 -7.50
CA GLN A 83 3.77 13.52 -6.11
C GLN A 83 4.70 12.56 -5.35
N GLY A 84 4.73 11.29 -5.74
CA GLY A 84 5.50 10.29 -5.04
C GLY A 84 5.51 8.94 -5.72
N PHE A 85 6.10 7.96 -5.03
CA PHE A 85 6.16 6.59 -5.49
C PHE A 85 5.08 5.71 -4.86
N PHE A 86 4.66 4.69 -5.59
CA PHE A 86 3.80 3.61 -5.14
C PHE A 86 4.44 2.28 -5.59
N ILE A 87 4.87 1.46 -4.63
CA ILE A 87 5.48 0.16 -4.88
C ILE A 87 4.57 -0.90 -4.27
N THR A 88 4.27 -1.95 -5.02
CA THR A 88 3.46 -3.06 -4.52
C THR A 88 4.02 -4.41 -4.94
N GLU A 89 4.07 -5.34 -4.00
CA GLU A 89 4.37 -6.76 -4.25
C GLU A 89 3.11 -7.60 -4.40
N SER A 90 1.94 -6.99 -4.18
CA SER A 90 0.62 -7.60 -4.34
C SER A 90 -0.14 -6.94 -5.48
N LYS A 91 -1.09 -7.67 -6.04
CA LYS A 91 -2.08 -7.07 -6.95
C LYS A 91 -2.99 -6.12 -6.16
N ILE A 92 -3.19 -4.91 -6.69
CA ILE A 92 -4.03 -3.87 -6.08
C ILE A 92 -5.28 -3.67 -6.91
N THR A 93 -6.42 -3.61 -6.24
CA THR A 93 -7.69 -3.23 -6.85
C THR A 93 -8.12 -1.87 -6.34
N PHE A 94 -8.29 -0.90 -7.25
CA PHE A 94 -8.88 0.41 -7.01
C PHE A 94 -10.31 0.47 -7.57
N ASP A 95 -11.07 1.49 -7.14
CA ASP A 95 -12.30 1.86 -7.85
C ASP A 95 -11.94 2.52 -9.19
N GLY A 96 -12.05 1.74 -10.27
CA GLY A 96 -11.69 2.17 -11.62
C GLY A 96 -10.51 1.43 -12.26
N GLY A 97 -9.87 0.47 -11.57
CA GLY A 97 -8.80 -0.30 -12.19
C GLY A 97 -8.05 -1.25 -11.27
N LYS A 98 -7.22 -2.06 -11.88
CA LYS A 98 -6.30 -2.99 -11.19
C LYS A 98 -4.86 -2.64 -11.53
N LEU A 99 -3.98 -2.86 -10.57
CA LEU A 99 -2.55 -2.64 -10.69
C LEU A 99 -1.82 -3.93 -10.33
N ASP A 100 -0.97 -4.39 -11.21
CA ASP A 100 -0.10 -5.55 -10.96
C ASP A 100 1.07 -5.18 -10.02
N PRO A 101 1.73 -6.15 -9.40
CA PRO A 101 2.95 -5.90 -8.65
C PRO A 101 3.98 -5.13 -9.48
N GLY A 102 4.60 -4.12 -8.88
CA GLY A 102 5.56 -3.28 -9.59
C GLY A 102 5.90 -2.00 -8.85
N GLN A 103 6.63 -1.13 -9.57
CA GLN A 103 7.08 0.17 -9.10
C GLN A 103 6.48 1.27 -9.97
N TYR A 104 5.85 2.24 -9.34
CA TYR A 104 5.03 3.25 -10.00
C TYR A 104 5.24 4.63 -9.38
N GLY A 105 5.00 5.67 -10.17
CA GLY A 105 4.72 7.00 -9.66
C GLY A 105 3.24 7.18 -9.40
N PHE A 106 2.87 8.06 -8.48
CA PHE A 106 1.48 8.43 -8.25
C PHE A 106 1.30 9.92 -8.02
N GLY A 107 0.06 10.37 -8.17
CA GLY A 107 -0.39 11.68 -7.75
C GLY A 107 -1.91 11.82 -7.76
N PHE A 108 -2.39 12.84 -7.08
CA PHE A 108 -3.81 13.24 -7.09
C PHE A 108 -3.97 14.48 -7.97
N LYS A 109 -4.81 14.38 -8.99
CA LYS A 109 -5.12 15.49 -9.89
C LYS A 109 -6.56 15.39 -10.38
N ASP A 110 -7.28 16.50 -10.37
CA ASP A 110 -8.62 16.66 -10.94
C ASP A 110 -9.63 15.59 -10.47
N GLY A 111 -9.64 15.30 -9.16
CA GLY A 111 -10.54 14.31 -8.55
C GLY A 111 -10.16 12.85 -8.88
N LYS A 112 -8.95 12.61 -9.35
CA LYS A 112 -8.43 11.28 -9.67
C LYS A 112 -7.14 10.98 -8.92
N PHE A 113 -6.92 9.70 -8.66
CA PHE A 113 -5.65 9.12 -8.26
C PHE A 113 -5.03 8.50 -9.50
N LEU A 114 -3.92 9.07 -9.94
CA LEU A 114 -3.19 8.63 -11.12
C LEU A 114 -2.03 7.73 -10.68
N VAL A 115 -1.89 6.58 -11.33
CA VAL A 115 -0.71 5.71 -11.19
C VAL A 115 -0.02 5.66 -12.54
N MET A 116 1.28 5.88 -12.53
CA MET A 116 2.11 5.98 -13.72
C MET A 116 3.26 4.97 -13.64
N ASN A 117 3.64 4.40 -14.79
CA ASN A 117 4.88 3.64 -14.87
C ASN A 117 6.10 4.57 -14.73
N VAL A 118 7.31 4.01 -14.61
CA VAL A 118 8.55 4.79 -14.42
C VAL A 118 8.90 5.72 -15.59
N ALA A 119 8.26 5.56 -16.74
CA ALA A 119 8.37 6.46 -17.90
C ALA A 119 7.31 7.59 -17.89
N ALA A 120 6.59 7.78 -16.78
CA ALA A 120 5.52 8.77 -16.61
C ALA A 120 4.28 8.58 -17.49
N THR A 121 4.05 7.36 -17.98
CA THR A 121 2.83 6.98 -18.69
C THR A 121 1.78 6.50 -17.70
N ASP A 122 0.57 7.01 -17.80
CA ASP A 122 -0.55 6.65 -16.93
C ASP A 122 -0.95 5.18 -17.17
N VAL A 123 -1.03 4.37 -16.11
CA VAL A 123 -1.41 2.95 -16.17
C VAL A 123 -2.73 2.68 -15.45
N VAL A 124 -3.05 3.46 -14.41
CA VAL A 124 -4.34 3.43 -13.70
C VAL A 124 -4.79 4.85 -13.41
N SER A 125 -6.09 5.09 -13.56
CA SER A 125 -6.77 6.32 -13.16
C SER A 125 -8.00 5.94 -12.34
N ALA A 126 -7.89 6.00 -11.03
CA ALA A 126 -8.97 5.70 -10.09
C ALA A 126 -9.65 6.98 -9.61
N SER A 127 -10.92 6.87 -9.21
CA SER A 127 -11.65 7.99 -8.59
C SER A 127 -11.05 8.31 -7.22
N SER A 128 -10.76 9.58 -6.96
CA SER A 128 -10.40 10.05 -5.63
C SER A 128 -11.56 10.79 -4.99
N LYS A 129 -11.61 10.77 -3.66
CA LYS A 129 -12.63 11.43 -2.85
C LYS A 129 -11.97 12.47 -1.96
N ASN A 130 -12.73 13.50 -1.59
CA ASN A 130 -12.29 14.47 -0.58
C ASN A 130 -12.93 14.13 0.76
N ASP A 131 -12.13 14.11 1.83
CA ASP A 131 -12.60 13.89 3.18
C ASP A 131 -12.81 15.23 3.88
N GLU A 132 -14.06 15.68 3.88
CA GLU A 132 -14.45 16.95 4.50
C GLU A 132 -14.38 16.91 6.04
N GLN A 133 -14.37 15.70 6.63
CA GLN A 133 -14.28 15.54 8.09
C GLN A 133 -12.85 15.74 8.62
N LEU A 134 -11.83 15.64 7.76
CA LEU A 134 -10.46 15.96 8.13
C LEU A 134 -10.33 17.46 8.44
N LYS A 135 -10.03 17.79 9.70
CA LYS A 135 -9.79 19.17 10.12
C LYS A 135 -8.61 19.82 9.39
N HIS A 136 -7.55 19.05 9.17
CA HIS A 136 -6.31 19.50 8.52
C HIS A 136 -5.90 18.52 7.42
N ALA A 137 -5.30 19.06 6.36
CA ALA A 137 -4.66 18.26 5.33
C ALA A 137 -3.50 17.45 5.92
N VAL A 138 -3.31 16.21 5.45
CA VAL A 138 -2.20 15.35 5.84
C VAL A 138 -1.24 15.17 4.65
N PRO A 139 0.09 15.16 4.84
CA PRO A 139 1.01 14.99 3.71
C PRO A 139 0.80 13.65 3.02
N LEU A 140 0.88 12.56 3.76
CA LEU A 140 0.55 11.21 3.33
C LEU A 140 0.11 10.39 4.54
N LYS A 141 -0.96 9.61 4.39
CA LYS A 141 -1.50 8.76 5.45
C LYS A 141 -2.12 7.50 4.87
N LEU A 142 -1.97 6.39 5.55
CA LEU A 142 -2.64 5.13 5.25
C LEU A 142 -3.55 4.75 6.41
N GLU A 143 -4.80 4.44 6.11
CA GLU A 143 -5.79 3.97 7.08
C GLU A 143 -6.45 2.69 6.60
N LYS A 144 -6.81 1.83 7.55
CA LYS A 144 -7.66 0.67 7.28
C LYS A 144 -9.11 1.13 7.09
N ASP A 145 -9.80 0.61 6.07
CA ASP A 145 -11.19 0.90 5.76
C ASP A 145 -11.92 -0.40 5.37
N GLY A 146 -12.64 -0.97 6.33
CA GLY A 146 -13.29 -2.26 6.16
C GLY A 146 -12.28 -3.38 5.83
N ASP A 147 -12.44 -4.00 4.67
CA ASP A 147 -11.54 -5.03 4.13
C ASP A 147 -10.42 -4.45 3.24
N GLY A 148 -10.40 -3.14 3.04
CA GLY A 148 -9.41 -2.40 2.27
C GLY A 148 -8.69 -1.32 3.06
N TYR A 149 -8.16 -0.34 2.33
CA TYR A 149 -7.35 0.75 2.85
C TYR A 149 -7.69 2.05 2.12
N ARG A 150 -7.43 3.18 2.78
CA ARG A 150 -7.43 4.52 2.19
C ARG A 150 -6.02 5.08 2.22
N LEU A 151 -5.54 5.53 1.06
CA LEU A 151 -4.32 6.33 0.94
C LEU A 151 -4.72 7.79 0.78
N TYR A 152 -4.31 8.62 1.73
CA TYR A 152 -4.56 10.05 1.74
C TYR A 152 -3.33 10.83 1.27
N ALA A 153 -3.57 11.92 0.53
CA ALA A 153 -2.63 13.02 0.35
C ALA A 153 -3.41 14.35 0.40
N GLY A 154 -3.08 15.22 1.34
CA GLY A 154 -3.92 16.36 1.67
C GLY A 154 -5.21 15.94 2.33
N LYS A 155 -6.34 16.37 1.76
CA LYS A 155 -7.69 15.89 2.13
C LYS A 155 -8.25 14.88 1.13
N ASN A 156 -7.54 14.62 0.04
CA ASN A 156 -7.97 13.64 -0.96
C ASN A 156 -7.51 12.24 -0.57
N TYR A 157 -8.31 11.24 -0.89
CA TYR A 157 -7.94 9.84 -0.70
C TYR A 157 -8.43 8.96 -1.84
N VAL A 158 -7.76 7.84 -1.99
CA VAL A 158 -8.17 6.72 -2.83
C VAL A 158 -8.35 5.48 -1.97
N GLY A 159 -9.44 4.74 -2.21
CA GLY A 159 -9.65 3.42 -1.60
C GLY A 159 -9.00 2.33 -2.44
N PHE A 160 -8.39 1.32 -1.79
CA PHE A 160 -7.83 0.17 -2.47
C PHE A 160 -7.86 -1.10 -1.61
N LYS A 161 -7.77 -2.25 -2.29
CA LYS A 161 -7.56 -3.57 -1.68
C LYS A 161 -6.25 -4.16 -2.21
N ALA A 162 -5.49 -4.82 -1.33
CA ALA A 162 -4.32 -5.63 -1.68
C ALA A 162 -4.69 -7.12 -1.59
N GLU A 163 -4.44 -7.86 -2.68
CA GLU A 163 -4.71 -9.30 -2.78
C GLU A 163 -3.52 -10.14 -2.31
#